data_b8f4c0cdda95a9de24e35db0868421ec
#
_entry.id   b8f4c0cdda95a9de24e35db0868421ec
#
_cell.length_a   1.000
_cell.length_b   1.000
_cell.length_c   1.000
_cell.angle_alpha   90.00
_cell.angle_beta   90.00
_cell.angle_gamma   90.00
#
_symmetry.space_group_name_H-M   'P 1'
#
loop_
_entity.id
_entity.type
_entity.pdbx_description
1 polymer ?
#
loop_
_entity_poly.entity_id
_entity_poly.type
_entity_poly.pdbx_seq_one_letter_code
_entity_poly.pdbx_strand_id
1 'polypeptide(L)'
;TVLATGGCGQVFRVTTNCRQNTGDAHAVALQAGLPLMDMEAVQFHPTGIVGPGNLATETQRYVGGNLRKKDLEPFMAKYAPKMKELAPRDLVARAIETEIREGRGILNPDHNIEHVWIDLRHLSDYVQEVQIPEVSGFFKQFMNLNPRTHLCPVRPSNHYQMGGIPTNSFGEVQKSPGTTISGLYAAGECGCASFHGFN
;
A
#
# COMPACT_ATOMS: atom_id res chain seq x y z
N THR A 1 0.61 29.92 -5.83
CA THR A 1 1.18 28.64 -6.25
C THR A 1 0.48 27.52 -5.51
N VAL A 2 0.15 26.41 -6.22
CA VAL A 2 -0.41 25.20 -5.62
C VAL A 2 0.53 24.04 -5.90
N LEU A 3 0.95 23.34 -4.84
CA LEU A 3 1.71 22.10 -4.91
C LEU A 3 0.71 20.92 -4.86
N ALA A 4 0.66 20.11 -5.90
CA ALA A 4 -0.26 18.98 -6.03
C ALA A 4 0.45 17.80 -6.75
N THR A 5 1.66 17.49 -6.33
CA THR A 5 2.57 16.54 -7.02
C THR A 5 2.37 15.10 -6.65
N GLY A 6 1.42 14.79 -5.78
CA GLY A 6 1.28 13.45 -5.20
C GLY A 6 2.32 13.15 -4.15
N GLY A 7 2.42 11.88 -3.76
CA GLY A 7 3.31 11.41 -2.70
C GLY A 7 4.74 11.12 -3.14
N CYS A 8 5.42 10.29 -2.34
CA CYS A 8 6.81 9.90 -2.55
C CYS A 8 7.02 8.38 -2.55
N GLY A 9 5.99 7.61 -2.92
CA GLY A 9 6.03 6.15 -2.84
C GLY A 9 7.17 5.49 -3.64
N GLN A 10 7.70 6.16 -4.66
CA GLN A 10 8.81 5.65 -5.47
C GLN A 10 10.17 5.61 -4.75
N VAL A 11 10.27 6.15 -3.54
CA VAL A 11 11.46 5.95 -2.69
C VAL A 11 11.50 4.53 -2.09
N PHE A 12 10.38 3.81 -2.14
CA PHE A 12 10.26 2.44 -1.65
C PHE A 12 10.43 1.43 -2.80
N ARG A 13 11.14 0.35 -2.53
CA ARG A 13 11.39 -0.71 -3.52
C ARG A 13 10.10 -1.39 -4.01
N VAL A 14 9.11 -1.53 -3.13
CA VAL A 14 7.81 -2.12 -3.45
C VAL A 14 6.73 -1.11 -3.13
N THR A 15 6.06 -0.63 -4.15
CA THR A 15 5.04 0.42 -4.04
C THR A 15 3.93 0.23 -5.05
N THR A 16 2.73 0.63 -4.68
CA THR A 16 1.57 0.70 -5.57
C THR A 16 1.49 2.02 -6.33
N ASN A 17 2.39 2.96 -6.02
CA ASN A 17 2.38 4.30 -6.59
C ASN A 17 2.92 4.32 -8.02
N CYS A 18 2.40 5.24 -8.82
CA CYS A 18 2.91 5.48 -10.16
C CYS A 18 4.34 6.04 -10.13
N ARG A 19 5.05 5.90 -11.26
CA ARG A 19 6.48 6.29 -11.38
C ARG A 19 6.75 7.78 -11.14
N GLN A 20 5.72 8.62 -11.23
CA GLN A 20 5.83 10.05 -11.01
C GLN A 20 5.78 10.46 -9.53
N ASN A 21 5.42 9.55 -8.63
CA ASN A 21 5.35 9.83 -7.18
C ASN A 21 6.73 9.76 -6.52
N THR A 22 7.60 10.66 -6.89
CA THR A 22 9.02 10.74 -6.52
C THR A 22 9.31 11.68 -5.34
N GLY A 23 8.30 12.41 -4.85
CA GLY A 23 8.45 13.33 -3.72
C GLY A 23 8.97 14.72 -4.10
N ASP A 24 8.78 15.15 -5.34
CA ASP A 24 9.34 16.39 -5.87
C ASP A 24 8.91 17.62 -5.06
N ALA A 25 7.61 17.76 -4.70
CA ALA A 25 7.18 18.89 -3.88
C ALA A 25 7.78 18.86 -2.47
N HIS A 26 7.99 17.66 -1.89
CA HIS A 26 8.67 17.53 -0.59
C HIS A 26 10.12 18.05 -0.68
N ALA A 27 10.83 17.66 -1.75
CA ALA A 27 12.21 18.12 -1.97
C ALA A 27 12.27 19.64 -2.20
N VAL A 28 11.37 20.19 -3.02
CA VAL A 28 11.30 21.64 -3.29
C VAL A 28 10.97 22.41 -2.01
N ALA A 29 10.03 21.92 -1.18
CA ALA A 29 9.69 22.53 0.09
C ALA A 29 10.91 22.59 1.04
N LEU A 30 11.62 21.46 1.20
CA LEU A 30 12.84 21.40 2.02
C LEU A 30 13.93 22.34 1.51
N GLN A 31 14.18 22.38 0.20
CA GLN A 31 15.15 23.28 -0.41
C GLN A 31 14.79 24.76 -0.21
N ALA A 32 13.49 25.06 -0.15
CA ALA A 32 12.98 26.40 0.16
C ALA A 32 13.01 26.74 1.67
N GLY A 33 13.52 25.84 2.51
CA GLY A 33 13.61 26.03 3.96
C GLY A 33 12.29 25.83 4.69
N LEU A 34 11.33 25.11 4.08
CA LEU A 34 10.05 24.75 4.70
C LEU A 34 10.18 23.42 5.46
N PRO A 35 9.46 23.24 6.58
CA PRO A 35 9.43 21.97 7.27
C PRO A 35 8.60 20.94 6.47
N LEU A 36 8.86 19.65 6.72
CA LEU A 36 7.95 18.56 6.45
C LEU A 36 7.45 18.00 7.78
N MET A 37 6.25 17.44 7.78
CA MET A 37 5.57 16.95 8.98
C MET A 37 5.15 15.48 8.79
N ASP A 38 5.24 14.69 9.83
CA ASP A 38 4.73 13.30 9.91
C ASP A 38 5.27 12.38 8.80
N MET A 39 6.51 12.56 8.35
CA MET A 39 7.10 11.81 7.23
C MET A 39 7.23 10.30 7.51
N GLU A 40 7.24 9.89 8.79
CA GLU A 40 7.19 8.50 9.23
C GLU A 40 5.81 7.87 9.11
N ALA A 41 4.76 8.68 8.92
CA ALA A 41 3.39 8.22 8.75
C ALA A 41 3.16 7.69 7.33
N VAL A 42 3.52 6.44 7.12
CA VAL A 42 3.44 5.74 5.82
C VAL A 42 2.52 4.55 5.93
N GLN A 43 1.54 4.45 5.04
CA GLN A 43 0.66 3.29 4.97
C GLN A 43 1.22 2.25 3.99
N PHE A 44 1.34 1.01 4.46
CA PHE A 44 1.60 -0.15 3.62
C PHE A 44 0.30 -0.90 3.37
N HIS A 45 -0.08 -1.05 2.10
CA HIS A 45 -1.19 -1.94 1.74
C HIS A 45 -0.72 -3.40 1.79
N PRO A 46 -1.45 -4.31 2.45
CA PRO A 46 -0.96 -5.67 2.67
C PRO A 46 -0.80 -6.49 1.39
N THR A 47 -1.58 -6.22 0.35
CA THR A 47 -1.66 -7.07 -0.84
C THR A 47 -1.26 -6.33 -2.12
N GLY A 48 -0.02 -5.82 -2.17
CA GLY A 48 0.60 -5.45 -3.44
C GLY A 48 1.03 -6.69 -4.22
N ILE A 49 0.82 -6.68 -5.53
CA ILE A 49 1.22 -7.77 -6.43
C ILE A 49 2.75 -7.72 -6.60
N VAL A 50 3.40 -8.83 -6.39
CA VAL A 50 4.86 -8.94 -6.49
C VAL A 50 5.30 -8.74 -7.94
N GLY A 51 6.29 -7.88 -8.15
CA GLY A 51 6.81 -7.51 -9.47
C GLY A 51 6.26 -6.17 -9.96
N PRO A 52 5.06 -6.11 -10.54
CA PRO A 52 4.53 -4.86 -11.07
C PRO A 52 4.16 -3.81 -10.01
N GLY A 53 3.98 -4.22 -8.76
CA GLY A 53 3.59 -3.33 -7.66
C GLY A 53 2.11 -2.93 -7.66
N ASN A 54 1.32 -3.41 -8.62
CA ASN A 54 -0.11 -3.09 -8.71
C ASN A 54 -0.85 -3.51 -7.43
N LEU A 55 -1.86 -2.72 -7.09
CA LEU A 55 -2.69 -3.00 -5.93
C LEU A 55 -3.68 -4.14 -6.22
N ALA A 56 -3.57 -5.25 -5.52
CA ALA A 56 -4.66 -6.18 -5.37
C ALA A 56 -5.54 -5.68 -4.20
N THR A 57 -6.69 -5.11 -4.53
CA THR A 57 -7.54 -4.38 -3.58
C THR A 57 -8.01 -5.23 -2.39
N GLU A 58 -8.48 -4.58 -1.32
CA GLU A 58 -8.99 -5.29 -0.14
C GLU A 58 -10.15 -6.23 -0.45
N THR A 59 -10.92 -5.93 -1.49
CA THR A 59 -12.12 -6.69 -1.86
C THR A 59 -11.82 -8.19 -1.95
N GLN A 60 -10.64 -8.59 -2.46
CA GLN A 60 -10.27 -10.01 -2.53
C GLN A 60 -10.26 -10.71 -1.17
N ARG A 61 -9.93 -9.98 -0.08
CA ARG A 61 -9.97 -10.52 1.29
C ARG A 61 -11.39 -10.54 1.84
N TYR A 62 -12.18 -9.51 1.53
CA TYR A 62 -13.59 -9.43 1.92
C TYR A 62 -14.45 -10.53 1.31
N VAL A 63 -14.18 -10.93 0.08
CA VAL A 63 -14.92 -12.04 -0.58
C VAL A 63 -14.44 -13.43 -0.16
N GLY A 64 -13.46 -13.50 0.76
CA GLY A 64 -13.01 -14.75 1.37
C GLY A 64 -11.64 -15.27 0.93
N GLY A 65 -10.82 -14.46 0.26
CA GLY A 65 -9.44 -14.83 -0.07
C GLY A 65 -8.59 -15.07 1.18
N ASN A 66 -7.81 -16.15 1.21
CA ASN A 66 -7.00 -16.57 2.34
C ASN A 66 -5.52 -16.28 2.12
N LEU A 67 -4.87 -15.68 3.11
CA LEU A 67 -3.42 -15.49 3.11
C LEU A 67 -2.71 -16.76 3.61
N ARG A 68 -1.76 -17.27 2.80
CA ARG A 68 -1.04 -18.51 3.07
C ARG A 68 0.47 -18.29 3.02
N LYS A 69 1.18 -18.93 3.93
CA LYS A 69 2.64 -18.98 3.98
C LYS A 69 3.21 -20.05 3.04
N LYS A 70 4.53 -20.29 3.08
CA LYS A 70 5.26 -21.22 2.21
C LYS A 70 4.70 -22.65 2.20
N ASP A 71 4.29 -23.17 3.34
CA ASP A 71 3.72 -24.52 3.51
C ASP A 71 2.21 -24.59 3.20
N LEU A 72 1.65 -23.51 2.65
CA LEU A 72 0.24 -23.32 2.30
C LEU A 72 -0.74 -23.26 3.47
N GLU A 73 -0.26 -23.21 4.70
CA GLU A 73 -1.12 -23.01 5.85
C GLU A 73 -1.57 -21.54 5.97
N PRO A 74 -2.85 -21.27 6.28
CA PRO A 74 -3.33 -19.93 6.58
C PRO A 74 -2.77 -19.46 7.93
N PHE A 75 -2.34 -18.19 8.01
CA PHE A 75 -1.66 -17.69 9.21
C PHE A 75 -2.38 -16.56 9.95
N MET A 76 -3.35 -15.90 9.32
CA MET A 76 -3.99 -14.72 9.91
C MET A 76 -4.71 -14.99 11.24
N ALA A 77 -5.19 -16.21 11.48
CA ALA A 77 -5.81 -16.59 12.75
C ALA A 77 -4.85 -16.46 13.95
N LYS A 78 -3.53 -16.57 13.75
CA LYS A 78 -2.50 -16.34 14.78
C LYS A 78 -2.44 -14.88 15.21
N TYR A 79 -2.62 -13.94 14.28
CA TYR A 79 -2.46 -12.50 14.51
C TYR A 79 -3.79 -11.79 14.81
N ALA A 80 -4.87 -12.24 14.21
CA ALA A 80 -6.22 -11.69 14.35
C ALA A 80 -7.26 -12.82 14.42
N PRO A 81 -7.41 -13.51 15.58
CA PRO A 81 -8.24 -14.71 15.65
C PRO A 81 -9.71 -14.51 15.26
N LYS A 82 -10.26 -13.32 15.51
CA LYS A 82 -11.67 -13.00 15.20
C LYS A 82 -11.86 -12.52 13.76
N MET A 83 -11.00 -11.59 13.31
CA MET A 83 -11.17 -10.90 12.02
C MET A 83 -10.37 -11.56 10.88
N LYS A 84 -9.32 -12.30 11.21
CA LYS A 84 -8.42 -12.95 10.24
C LYS A 84 -8.00 -11.96 9.14
N GLU A 85 -8.25 -12.29 7.87
CA GLU A 85 -7.93 -11.47 6.71
C GLU A 85 -8.69 -10.14 6.63
N LEU A 86 -9.77 -9.99 7.40
CA LEU A 86 -10.55 -8.75 7.51
C LEU A 86 -10.00 -7.76 8.55
N ALA A 87 -8.88 -8.08 9.18
CA ALA A 87 -8.21 -7.17 10.11
C ALA A 87 -7.72 -5.89 9.39
N PRO A 88 -7.48 -4.78 10.14
CA PRO A 88 -6.96 -3.54 9.58
C PRO A 88 -5.67 -3.74 8.77
N ARG A 89 -5.46 -2.87 7.77
CA ARG A 89 -4.32 -2.96 6.82
C ARG A 89 -2.98 -3.09 7.51
N ASP A 90 -2.73 -2.28 8.52
CA ASP A 90 -1.47 -2.26 9.26
C ASP A 90 -1.20 -3.59 9.99
N LEU A 91 -2.23 -4.19 10.59
CA LEU A 91 -2.10 -5.49 11.25
C LEU A 91 -1.81 -6.60 10.24
N VAL A 92 -2.55 -6.63 9.12
CA VAL A 92 -2.34 -7.64 8.07
C VAL A 92 -0.94 -7.47 7.44
N ALA A 93 -0.53 -6.23 7.16
CA ALA A 93 0.79 -5.95 6.59
C ALA A 93 1.92 -6.41 7.54
N ARG A 94 1.82 -6.10 8.84
CA ARG A 94 2.78 -6.57 9.84
C ARG A 94 2.79 -8.09 10.00
N ALA A 95 1.63 -8.73 9.92
CA ALA A 95 1.54 -10.19 9.98
C ALA A 95 2.27 -10.83 8.80
N ILE A 96 2.04 -10.35 7.58
CA ILE A 96 2.74 -10.83 6.37
C ILE A 96 4.26 -10.63 6.49
N GLU A 97 4.68 -9.44 6.88
CA GLU A 97 6.11 -9.15 7.03
C GLU A 97 6.77 -10.00 8.11
N THR A 98 6.06 -10.30 9.20
CA THR A 98 6.54 -11.22 10.25
C THR A 98 6.73 -12.64 9.70
N GLU A 99 5.76 -13.16 8.95
CA GLU A 99 5.88 -14.49 8.33
C GLU A 99 7.07 -14.55 7.36
N ILE A 100 7.29 -13.49 6.59
CA ILE A 100 8.45 -13.39 5.68
C ILE A 100 9.77 -13.38 6.47
N ARG A 101 9.91 -12.50 7.47
CA ARG A 101 11.14 -12.36 8.27
C ARG A 101 11.49 -13.62 9.07
N GLU A 102 10.50 -14.37 9.47
CA GLU A 102 10.69 -15.66 10.17
C GLU A 102 10.94 -16.84 9.20
N GLY A 103 11.18 -16.57 7.91
CA GLY A 103 11.57 -17.58 6.90
C GLY A 103 10.40 -18.43 6.37
N ARG A 104 9.16 -18.01 6.61
CA ARG A 104 7.95 -18.66 6.08
C ARG A 104 7.39 -18.00 4.82
N GLY A 105 8.09 -16.99 4.30
CA GLY A 105 7.85 -16.43 2.97
C GLY A 105 8.40 -17.30 1.85
N ILE A 106 8.09 -16.90 0.63
CA ILE A 106 8.54 -17.54 -0.61
C ILE A 106 9.35 -16.52 -1.41
N LEU A 107 10.55 -16.86 -1.82
CA LEU A 107 11.34 -16.00 -2.68
C LEU A 107 10.83 -16.10 -4.12
N ASN A 108 10.46 -14.94 -4.69
CA ASN A 108 10.25 -14.81 -6.12
C ASN A 108 11.61 -14.58 -6.79
N PRO A 109 12.12 -15.51 -7.63
CA PRO A 109 13.46 -15.42 -8.20
C PRO A 109 13.59 -14.29 -9.23
N ASP A 110 12.54 -13.99 -9.98
CA ASP A 110 12.56 -12.98 -11.06
C ASP A 110 12.75 -11.57 -10.52
N HIS A 111 12.19 -11.31 -9.34
CA HIS A 111 12.24 -9.98 -8.71
C HIS A 111 13.15 -9.93 -7.48
N ASN A 112 13.67 -11.07 -7.03
CA ASN A 112 14.42 -11.20 -5.78
C ASN A 112 13.67 -10.57 -4.59
N ILE A 113 12.39 -10.89 -4.46
CA ILE A 113 11.45 -10.36 -3.46
C ILE A 113 10.72 -11.52 -2.79
N GLU A 114 10.75 -11.55 -1.46
CA GLU A 114 9.96 -12.51 -0.69
C GLU A 114 8.51 -12.06 -0.57
N HIS A 115 7.58 -13.02 -0.57
CA HIS A 115 6.14 -12.82 -0.55
C HIS A 115 5.41 -13.93 0.21
N VAL A 116 4.11 -13.75 0.35
CA VAL A 116 3.15 -14.79 0.76
C VAL A 116 2.15 -15.01 -0.37
N TRP A 117 1.34 -16.03 -0.26
CA TRP A 117 0.26 -16.29 -1.23
C TRP A 117 -1.06 -15.67 -0.77
N ILE A 118 -1.84 -15.14 -1.71
CA ILE A 118 -3.28 -15.07 -1.56
C ILE A 118 -3.92 -16.19 -2.37
N ASP A 119 -4.74 -16.98 -1.70
CA ASP A 119 -5.48 -18.11 -2.29
C ASP A 119 -6.92 -17.70 -2.57
N LEU A 120 -7.26 -17.65 -3.85
CA LEU A 120 -8.60 -17.31 -4.36
C LEU A 120 -9.27 -18.49 -5.05
N ARG A 121 -8.61 -19.66 -5.13
CA ARG A 121 -9.03 -20.80 -5.94
C ARG A 121 -10.36 -21.43 -5.50
N HIS A 122 -10.72 -21.27 -4.24
CA HIS A 122 -11.97 -21.78 -3.66
C HIS A 122 -13.18 -20.85 -3.89
N LEU A 123 -12.94 -19.64 -4.43
CA LEU A 123 -14.01 -18.68 -4.71
C LEU A 123 -14.72 -19.06 -6.02
N SER A 124 -16.04 -18.86 -6.05
CA SER A 124 -16.84 -19.15 -7.23
C SER A 124 -16.47 -18.27 -8.43
N ASP A 125 -16.84 -18.73 -9.62
CA ASP A 125 -16.64 -17.95 -10.86
C ASP A 125 -17.32 -16.59 -10.78
N TYR A 126 -18.52 -16.52 -10.23
CA TYR A 126 -19.26 -15.28 -10.03
C TYR A 126 -18.45 -14.27 -9.18
N VAL A 127 -17.86 -14.72 -8.08
CA VAL A 127 -17.03 -13.85 -7.23
C VAL A 127 -15.85 -13.33 -8.03
N GLN A 128 -15.12 -14.20 -8.72
CA GLN A 128 -13.91 -13.82 -9.44
C GLN A 128 -14.14 -12.95 -10.69
N GLU A 129 -15.27 -13.12 -11.37
CA GLU A 129 -15.61 -12.39 -12.60
C GLU A 129 -16.43 -11.12 -12.37
N VAL A 130 -17.24 -11.10 -11.30
CA VAL A 130 -18.20 -10.02 -11.06
C VAL A 130 -17.81 -9.17 -9.86
N GLN A 131 -17.34 -9.78 -8.76
CA GLN A 131 -17.00 -9.04 -7.55
C GLN A 131 -15.55 -8.55 -7.49
N ILE A 132 -14.60 -9.30 -8.10
CA ILE A 132 -13.17 -8.94 -8.13
C ILE A 132 -12.57 -9.03 -9.55
N PRO A 133 -13.24 -8.53 -10.59
CA PRO A 133 -12.75 -8.66 -11.98
C PRO A 133 -11.39 -7.99 -12.18
N GLU A 134 -11.15 -6.85 -11.54
CA GLU A 134 -9.87 -6.12 -11.64
C GLU A 134 -8.72 -6.94 -11.05
N VAL A 135 -8.91 -7.53 -9.87
CA VAL A 135 -7.89 -8.36 -9.21
C VAL A 135 -7.54 -9.57 -10.08
N SER A 136 -8.57 -10.27 -10.56
CA SER A 136 -8.39 -11.42 -11.46
C SER A 136 -7.71 -11.01 -12.77
N GLY A 137 -8.08 -9.85 -13.32
CA GLY A 137 -7.47 -9.28 -14.52
C GLY A 137 -5.99 -8.93 -14.32
N PHE A 138 -5.63 -8.32 -13.21
CA PHE A 138 -4.25 -7.94 -12.91
C PHE A 138 -3.32 -9.15 -12.78
N PHE A 139 -3.74 -10.20 -12.06
CA PHE A 139 -2.93 -11.42 -11.98
C PHE A 139 -2.76 -12.10 -13.34
N LYS A 140 -3.80 -12.13 -14.16
CA LYS A 140 -3.71 -12.67 -15.52
C LYS A 140 -2.79 -11.84 -16.41
N GLN A 141 -2.96 -10.52 -16.41
CA GLN A 141 -2.25 -9.60 -17.31
C GLN A 141 -0.77 -9.44 -16.95
N PHE A 142 -0.46 -9.26 -15.67
CA PHE A 142 0.90 -8.91 -15.23
C PHE A 142 1.74 -10.11 -14.78
N MET A 143 1.08 -11.19 -14.36
CA MET A 143 1.76 -12.36 -13.81
C MET A 143 1.53 -13.62 -14.63
N ASN A 144 0.68 -13.57 -15.65
CA ASN A 144 0.20 -14.74 -16.38
C ASN A 144 -0.35 -15.85 -15.46
N LEU A 145 -0.95 -15.45 -14.33
CA LEU A 145 -1.54 -16.34 -13.34
C LEU A 145 -3.06 -16.28 -13.43
N ASN A 146 -3.70 -17.45 -13.46
CA ASN A 146 -5.16 -17.54 -13.32
C ASN A 146 -5.50 -17.78 -11.85
N PRO A 147 -6.14 -16.83 -11.13
CA PRO A 147 -6.47 -16.97 -9.71
C PRO A 147 -7.40 -18.14 -9.37
N ARG A 148 -8.09 -18.71 -10.37
CA ARG A 148 -8.92 -19.92 -10.18
C ARG A 148 -8.09 -21.19 -9.98
N THR A 149 -6.88 -21.21 -10.50
CA THR A 149 -6.03 -22.41 -10.51
C THR A 149 -4.67 -22.19 -9.88
N HIS A 150 -4.24 -20.94 -9.75
CA HIS A 150 -2.93 -20.57 -9.22
C HIS A 150 -3.05 -19.79 -7.92
N LEU A 151 -2.09 -19.98 -7.05
CA LEU A 151 -1.82 -19.09 -5.93
C LEU A 151 -1.22 -17.78 -6.45
N CYS A 152 -1.63 -16.66 -5.87
CA CYS A 152 -1.21 -15.35 -6.34
C CYS A 152 -0.21 -14.71 -5.34
N PRO A 153 0.98 -14.26 -5.78
CA PRO A 153 1.99 -13.72 -4.88
C PRO A 153 1.66 -12.29 -4.48
N VAL A 154 1.62 -12.04 -3.17
CA VAL A 154 1.36 -10.71 -2.60
C VAL A 154 2.31 -10.41 -1.44
N ARG A 155 2.61 -9.12 -1.26
CA ARG A 155 3.36 -8.64 -0.10
C ARG A 155 2.95 -7.22 0.27
N PRO A 156 3.27 -6.75 1.51
CA PRO A 156 3.08 -5.36 1.85
C PRO A 156 3.84 -4.43 0.91
N SER A 157 3.13 -3.44 0.39
CA SER A 157 3.66 -2.45 -0.57
C SER A 157 3.35 -1.06 -0.05
N ASN A 158 4.30 -0.13 -0.18
CA ASN A 158 4.03 1.27 0.12
C ASN A 158 2.82 1.73 -0.71
N HIS A 159 1.86 2.39 -0.07
CA HIS A 159 0.60 2.75 -0.71
C HIS A 159 0.28 4.23 -0.62
N TYR A 160 0.42 4.84 0.57
CA TYR A 160 0.08 6.22 0.80
C TYR A 160 1.01 6.88 1.82
N GLN A 161 1.41 8.12 1.54
CA GLN A 161 2.16 8.97 2.44
C GLN A 161 1.20 9.93 3.15
N MET A 162 1.02 9.80 4.46
CA MET A 162 0.19 10.72 5.25
C MET A 162 0.93 12.00 5.62
N GLY A 163 2.24 11.91 5.85
CA GLY A 163 3.10 13.04 6.05
C GLY A 163 3.34 13.85 4.79
N GLY A 164 3.92 15.03 4.92
CA GLY A 164 4.22 15.92 3.80
C GLY A 164 4.39 17.36 4.20
N ILE A 165 4.06 18.26 3.30
CA ILE A 165 4.16 19.72 3.51
C ILE A 165 3.05 20.15 4.48
N PRO A 166 3.36 20.75 5.64
CA PRO A 166 2.34 21.15 6.61
C PRO A 166 1.35 22.16 6.03
N THR A 167 0.07 21.88 6.18
CA THR A 167 -1.00 22.81 5.77
C THR A 167 -2.01 22.99 6.89
N ASN A 168 -2.78 24.11 6.81
CA ASN A 168 -4.00 24.27 7.58
C ASN A 168 -5.21 23.65 6.84
N SER A 169 -6.40 23.77 7.41
CA SER A 169 -7.64 23.25 6.81
C SER A 169 -8.04 23.89 5.48
N PHE A 170 -7.41 24.99 5.11
CA PHE A 170 -7.62 25.68 3.83
C PHE A 170 -6.56 25.31 2.78
N GLY A 171 -5.65 24.38 3.11
CA GLY A 171 -4.55 23.99 2.23
C GLY A 171 -3.39 24.99 2.17
N GLU A 172 -3.40 26.05 2.98
CA GLU A 172 -2.31 27.03 3.04
C GLU A 172 -1.10 26.43 3.71
N VAL A 173 0.06 26.54 3.07
CA VAL A 173 1.33 25.97 3.59
C VAL A 173 1.77 26.72 4.84
N GLN A 174 2.13 25.98 5.87
CA GLN A 174 2.60 26.53 7.14
C GLN A 174 4.13 26.47 7.24
N LYS A 175 4.76 27.62 7.50
CA LYS A 175 6.18 27.70 7.84
C LYS A 175 6.47 27.26 9.28
N SER A 176 5.52 27.50 10.17
CA SER A 176 5.49 27.05 11.57
C SER A 176 4.03 26.95 12.02
N PRO A 177 3.71 26.27 13.12
CA PRO A 177 2.34 26.18 13.60
C PRO A 177 1.63 27.54 13.66
N GLY A 178 0.51 27.66 12.93
CA GLY A 178 -0.29 28.87 12.85
C GLY A 178 0.28 30.00 11.97
N THR A 179 1.43 29.82 11.34
CA THR A 179 2.02 30.85 10.45
C THR A 179 2.04 30.34 9.02
N THR A 180 1.14 30.88 8.18
CA THR A 180 1.02 30.51 6.77
C THR A 180 1.91 31.35 5.85
N ILE A 181 2.19 30.80 4.66
CA ILE A 181 2.88 31.49 3.58
C ILE A 181 1.85 31.97 2.57
N SER A 182 1.73 33.29 2.44
CA SER A 182 0.74 33.90 1.54
C SER A 182 0.94 33.42 0.10
N GLY A 183 -0.15 32.96 -0.54
CA GLY A 183 -0.16 32.53 -1.94
C GLY A 183 0.51 31.17 -2.22
N LEU A 184 0.88 30.39 -1.18
CA LEU A 184 1.40 29.03 -1.32
C LEU A 184 0.45 28.02 -0.67
N TYR A 185 0.06 27.01 -1.45
CA TYR A 185 -0.88 25.95 -1.05
C TYR A 185 -0.29 24.58 -1.37
N ALA A 186 -0.66 23.56 -0.58
CA ALA A 186 -0.38 22.17 -0.90
C ALA A 186 -1.67 21.35 -0.72
N ALA A 187 -1.92 20.45 -1.68
CA ALA A 187 -3.14 19.66 -1.72
C ALA A 187 -2.87 18.23 -2.19
N GLY A 188 -3.69 17.29 -1.72
CA GLY A 188 -3.52 15.87 -1.97
C GLY A 188 -2.37 15.27 -1.16
N GLU A 189 -1.75 14.21 -1.66
CA GLU A 189 -0.77 13.40 -0.92
C GLU A 189 0.56 14.12 -0.64
N CYS A 190 0.87 15.22 -1.32
CA CYS A 190 2.07 16.01 -0.98
C CYS A 190 1.90 16.90 0.25
N GLY A 191 0.66 17.19 0.65
CA GLY A 191 0.33 18.03 1.80
C GLY A 191 0.02 17.20 3.05
N CYS A 192 0.34 17.74 4.23
CA CYS A 192 0.01 17.13 5.52
C CYS A 192 -0.84 18.09 6.35
N ALA A 193 -2.13 17.79 6.46
CA ALA A 193 -3.08 18.47 7.34
C ALA A 193 -3.39 17.64 8.61
N SER A 194 -2.65 16.56 8.88
CA SER A 194 -2.89 15.59 9.96
C SER A 194 -4.31 15.01 9.97
N PHE A 195 -4.92 14.86 8.79
CA PHE A 195 -6.31 14.42 8.64
C PHE A 195 -6.47 12.90 8.64
N HIS A 196 -5.54 12.18 8.01
CA HIS A 196 -5.70 10.74 7.75
C HIS A 196 -5.25 9.83 8.91
N GLY A 197 -4.49 10.34 9.87
CA GLY A 197 -3.83 9.50 10.90
C GLY A 197 -2.76 8.59 10.29
N PHE A 198 -2.53 7.42 10.90
CA PHE A 198 -1.46 6.49 10.50
C PHE A 198 -1.97 5.19 9.85
N ASN A 199 -3.24 5.11 9.49
CA ASN A 199 -3.79 3.90 8.88
C ASN A 199 -4.72 4.22 7.71
#